data_413414e81478a33a318ea9f96e2bf26b
#
_entry.id   413414e81478a33a318ea9f96e2bf26b
#
_cell.length_a   1.000
_cell.length_b   1.000
_cell.length_c   1.000
_cell.angle_alpha   90.00
_cell.angle_beta   90.00
_cell.angle_gamma   90.00
#
_symmetry.space_group_name_H-M   'P 1'
#
loop_
_entity.id
_entity.type
_entity.pdbx_description
1 polymer ?
#
loop_
_entity_poly.entity_id
_entity_poly.type
_entity_poly.pdbx_seq_one_letter_code
_entity_poly.pdbx_strand_id
1 'polypeptide(L)'
;MTADQLHTLRHMLGINKPYDREPKPYRNYAAVNPGDPEYLELERLGAIEKVSGPSEWSEYDYYRCTEAGRAAAIASHRTIRKSRGARVYSCFLSMRDCDPDLTFRDFLTDPYYADVRRAA
;
A
#
# COMPACT_ATOMS: atom_id res chain seq x y z
N MET A 1 4.92 -18.77 4.94
CA MET A 1 5.64 -17.66 4.29
C MET A 1 6.17 -16.71 5.34
N THR A 2 7.33 -16.09 5.05
CA THR A 2 7.93 -15.09 5.95
C THR A 2 7.18 -13.75 5.86
N ALA A 3 7.43 -12.87 6.81
CA ALA A 3 6.88 -11.51 6.81
C ALA A 3 7.30 -10.72 5.56
N ASP A 4 8.55 -10.87 5.11
CA ASP A 4 9.06 -10.21 3.91
C ASP A 4 8.40 -10.74 2.65
N GLN A 5 8.16 -12.04 2.56
CA GLN A 5 7.44 -12.65 1.44
C GLN A 5 6.00 -12.13 1.35
N LEU A 6 5.30 -12.06 2.48
CA LEU A 6 3.93 -11.51 2.54
C LEU A 6 3.90 -10.03 2.17
N HIS A 7 4.92 -9.26 2.60
CA HIS A 7 5.07 -7.86 2.20
C HIS A 7 5.20 -7.72 0.68
N THR A 8 6.02 -8.56 0.06
CA THR A 8 6.20 -8.56 -1.41
C THR A 8 4.89 -8.88 -2.12
N LEU A 9 4.13 -9.87 -1.65
CA LEU A 9 2.82 -10.19 -2.24
C LEU A 9 1.84 -9.02 -2.12
N ARG A 10 1.78 -8.37 -0.96
CA ARG A 10 0.95 -7.17 -0.78
C ARG A 10 1.38 -6.03 -1.69
N HIS A 11 2.68 -5.87 -1.90
CA HIS A 11 3.21 -4.86 -2.82
C HIS A 11 2.77 -5.13 -4.26
N MET A 12 2.82 -6.38 -4.70
CA MET A 12 2.35 -6.78 -6.04
C MET A 12 0.88 -6.44 -6.27
N LEU A 13 0.06 -6.54 -5.23
CA LEU A 13 -1.37 -6.25 -5.26
C LEU A 13 -1.71 -4.77 -4.99
N GLY A 14 -0.74 -3.99 -4.53
CA GLY A 14 -0.95 -2.59 -4.19
C GLY A 14 -1.70 -2.36 -2.88
N ILE A 15 -1.62 -3.28 -1.92
CA ILE A 15 -2.35 -3.21 -0.64
C ILE A 15 -1.45 -2.97 0.57
N ASN A 16 -0.24 -2.47 0.39
CA ASN A 16 0.69 -2.16 1.49
C ASN A 16 0.39 -0.80 2.16
N LYS A 17 -0.87 -0.46 2.31
CA LYS A 17 -1.29 0.75 3.02
C LYS A 17 -1.76 0.38 4.42
N PRO A 18 -0.95 0.65 5.47
CA PRO A 18 -1.24 0.15 6.80
C PRO A 18 -2.48 0.77 7.46
N TYR A 19 -2.96 1.88 6.92
CA TYR A 19 -4.13 2.59 7.47
C TYR A 19 -5.45 2.23 6.79
N ASP A 20 -5.41 1.46 5.71
CA ASP A 20 -6.63 1.01 5.02
C ASP A 20 -7.29 -0.10 5.83
N ARG A 21 -8.58 0.05 6.14
CA ARG A 21 -9.36 -0.95 6.88
C ARG A 21 -9.67 -2.17 6.02
N GLU A 22 -9.99 -1.93 4.76
CA GLU A 22 -10.31 -2.96 3.78
C GLU A 22 -9.30 -2.89 2.64
N PRO A 23 -8.37 -3.86 2.56
CA PRO A 23 -7.42 -3.88 1.46
C PRO A 23 -8.15 -4.17 0.15
N LYS A 24 -8.01 -3.26 -0.81
CA LYS A 24 -8.59 -3.39 -2.16
C LYS A 24 -7.46 -3.50 -3.18
N PRO A 25 -7.13 -4.70 -3.63
CA PRO A 25 -6.13 -4.86 -4.67
C PRO A 25 -6.56 -4.13 -5.95
N TYR A 26 -5.71 -3.24 -6.45
CA TYR A 26 -5.95 -2.52 -7.69
C TYR A 26 -5.02 -2.94 -8.81
N ARG A 27 -4.08 -3.81 -8.51
CA ARG A 27 -3.13 -4.38 -9.48
C ARG A 27 -2.79 -5.80 -9.08
N ASN A 28 -2.14 -6.52 -9.97
CA ASN A 28 -1.60 -7.86 -9.68
C ASN A 28 -0.44 -8.12 -10.65
N TYR A 29 0.71 -7.50 -10.35
CA TYR A 29 1.80 -7.47 -11.32
C TYR A 29 3.13 -7.12 -10.66
N ALA A 30 4.20 -7.76 -11.09
CA ALA A 30 5.55 -7.35 -10.77
C ALA A 30 6.48 -7.61 -11.95
N ALA A 31 7.37 -6.66 -12.23
CA ALA A 31 8.46 -6.80 -13.17
C ALA A 31 9.77 -6.83 -12.37
N VAL A 32 10.52 -7.91 -12.47
CA VAL A 32 11.73 -8.12 -11.68
C VAL A 32 12.90 -8.57 -12.57
N ASN A 33 14.11 -8.39 -12.08
CA ASN A 33 15.29 -8.88 -12.77
C ASN A 33 15.22 -10.40 -12.91
N PRO A 34 15.62 -10.96 -14.07
CA PRO A 34 15.60 -12.40 -14.27
C PRO A 34 16.40 -13.13 -13.18
N GLY A 35 15.83 -14.20 -12.65
CA GLY A 35 16.50 -15.02 -11.65
C GLY A 35 16.51 -14.43 -10.23
N ASP A 36 15.64 -13.49 -9.93
CA ASP A 36 15.52 -12.93 -8.57
C ASP A 36 15.19 -14.05 -7.58
N PRO A 37 16.03 -14.30 -6.55
CA PRO A 37 15.84 -15.43 -5.63
C PRO A 37 14.55 -15.35 -4.82
N GLU A 38 14.12 -14.17 -4.44
CA GLU A 38 12.88 -13.96 -3.67
C GLU A 38 11.67 -14.40 -4.48
N TYR A 39 11.60 -14.01 -5.74
CA TYR A 39 10.49 -14.35 -6.63
C TYR A 39 10.53 -15.81 -7.06
N LEU A 40 11.70 -16.39 -7.26
CA LEU A 40 11.84 -17.84 -7.52
C LEU A 40 11.31 -18.66 -6.36
N GLU A 41 11.58 -18.25 -5.11
CA GLU A 41 11.07 -18.93 -3.92
C GLU A 41 9.56 -18.79 -3.79
N LEU A 42 9.01 -17.61 -4.05
CA LEU A 42 7.56 -17.39 -4.05
C LEU A 42 6.86 -18.22 -5.12
N GLU A 43 7.46 -18.37 -6.29
CA GLU A 43 6.95 -19.24 -7.35
C GLU A 43 6.96 -20.70 -6.91
N ARG A 44 8.06 -21.16 -6.29
CA ARG A 44 8.17 -22.51 -5.74
C ARG A 44 7.09 -22.79 -4.70
N LEU A 45 6.74 -21.81 -3.88
CA LEU A 45 5.68 -21.92 -2.87
C LEU A 45 4.27 -21.88 -3.47
N GLY A 46 4.13 -21.62 -4.75
CA GLY A 46 2.84 -21.51 -5.40
C GLY A 46 2.10 -20.19 -5.14
N ALA A 47 2.78 -19.18 -4.59
CA ALA A 47 2.18 -17.90 -4.27
C ALA A 47 2.12 -16.95 -5.47
N ILE A 48 3.03 -17.12 -6.43
CA ILE A 48 3.08 -16.35 -7.67
C ILE A 48 3.26 -17.27 -8.86
N GLU A 49 2.93 -16.76 -10.04
CA GLU A 49 3.17 -17.46 -11.29
C GLU A 49 3.76 -16.51 -12.32
N LYS A 50 4.63 -17.03 -13.15
CA LYS A 50 5.25 -16.27 -14.22
C LYS A 50 4.25 -16.03 -15.33
N VAL A 51 4.23 -14.81 -15.85
CA VAL A 51 3.33 -14.41 -16.94
C VAL A 51 4.12 -13.76 -18.07
N SER A 52 3.50 -13.64 -19.23
CA SER A 52 4.11 -12.95 -20.37
C SER A 52 4.23 -11.46 -20.08
N GLY A 53 5.38 -10.88 -20.44
CA GLY A 53 5.61 -9.45 -20.36
C GLY A 53 4.88 -8.68 -21.46
N PRO A 54 4.96 -7.33 -21.40
CA PRO A 54 4.31 -6.46 -22.40
C PRO A 54 4.95 -6.59 -23.79
N SER A 55 6.17 -7.14 -23.87
CA SER A 55 6.92 -7.33 -25.12
C SER A 55 7.88 -8.50 -24.98
N GLU A 56 8.11 -9.23 -26.07
CA GLU A 56 9.12 -10.30 -26.12
C GLU A 56 10.55 -9.78 -25.95
N TRP A 57 10.76 -8.47 -26.13
CA TRP A 57 12.05 -7.79 -25.99
C TRP A 57 12.31 -7.32 -24.55
N SER A 58 11.38 -7.54 -23.62
CA SER A 58 11.57 -7.14 -22.24
C SER A 58 12.66 -7.97 -21.57
N GLU A 59 13.56 -7.29 -20.84
CA GLU A 59 14.65 -7.90 -20.08
C GLU A 59 14.20 -8.41 -18.71
N TYR A 60 12.94 -8.16 -18.33
CA TYR A 60 12.41 -8.51 -17.00
C TYR A 60 11.59 -9.78 -17.03
N ASP A 61 11.58 -10.49 -15.91
CA ASP A 61 10.58 -11.51 -15.64
C ASP A 61 9.34 -10.84 -15.04
N TYR A 62 8.17 -11.32 -15.45
CA TYR A 62 6.88 -10.78 -15.01
C TYR A 62 6.11 -11.85 -14.23
N TYR A 63 5.54 -11.44 -13.10
CA TYR A 63 4.81 -12.33 -12.21
C TYR A 63 3.48 -11.71 -11.83
N ARG A 64 2.54 -12.59 -11.47
CA ARG A 64 1.31 -12.22 -10.79
C ARG A 64 1.08 -13.15 -9.61
N CYS A 65 0.32 -12.71 -8.61
CA CYS A 65 -0.10 -13.59 -7.53
C CYS A 65 -1.05 -14.65 -8.07
N THR A 66 -0.87 -15.89 -7.62
CA THR A 66 -1.88 -16.92 -7.76
C THR A 66 -3.05 -16.61 -6.82
N GLU A 67 -4.16 -17.34 -6.95
CA GLU A 67 -5.27 -17.21 -6.02
C GLU A 67 -4.84 -17.44 -4.57
N ALA A 68 -4.00 -18.45 -4.33
CA ALA A 68 -3.43 -18.73 -3.01
C ALA A 68 -2.55 -17.59 -2.49
N GLY A 69 -1.69 -17.03 -3.33
CA GLY A 69 -0.84 -15.88 -2.97
C GLY A 69 -1.65 -14.62 -2.66
N ARG A 70 -2.67 -14.37 -3.46
CA ARG A 70 -3.62 -13.25 -3.24
C ARG A 70 -4.33 -13.40 -1.90
N ALA A 71 -4.86 -14.58 -1.60
CA ALA A 71 -5.54 -14.84 -0.34
C ALA A 71 -4.61 -14.66 0.86
N ALA A 72 -3.38 -15.17 0.79
CA ALA A 72 -2.37 -15.01 1.84
C ALA A 72 -2.00 -13.54 2.06
N ALA A 73 -1.83 -12.78 1.00
CA ALA A 73 -1.52 -11.36 1.08
C ALA A 73 -2.64 -10.57 1.76
N ILE A 74 -3.88 -10.79 1.36
CA ILE A 74 -5.06 -10.13 1.95
C ILE A 74 -5.20 -10.51 3.42
N ALA A 75 -5.09 -11.79 3.76
CA ALA A 75 -5.16 -12.27 5.14
C ALA A 75 -4.05 -11.71 6.03
N SER A 76 -2.88 -11.40 5.47
CA SER A 76 -1.74 -10.85 6.21
C SER A 76 -1.84 -9.34 6.45
N HIS A 77 -2.76 -8.66 5.77
CA HIS A 77 -2.94 -7.22 5.96
C HIS A 77 -3.34 -6.92 7.41
N ARG A 78 -2.72 -5.90 7.97
CA ARG A 78 -3.04 -5.41 9.31
C ARG A 78 -3.26 -3.92 9.25
N THR A 79 -4.42 -3.49 9.74
CA THR A 79 -4.75 -2.08 9.84
C THR A 79 -4.06 -1.47 11.05
N ILE A 80 -3.34 -0.39 10.84
CA ILE A 80 -2.74 0.40 11.92
C ILE A 80 -3.57 1.68 12.05
N ARG A 81 -4.08 1.93 13.27
CA ARG A 81 -4.81 3.16 13.55
C ARG A 81 -3.81 4.29 13.77
N LYS A 82 -3.97 5.40 13.07
CA LYS A 82 -3.20 6.62 13.31
C LYS A 82 -3.51 7.17 14.72
N SER A 83 -2.50 7.73 15.38
CA SER A 83 -2.70 8.50 16.60
C SER A 83 -3.59 9.71 16.33
N ARG A 84 -4.20 10.27 17.38
CA ARG A 84 -5.01 11.49 17.25
C ARG A 84 -4.21 12.63 16.62
N GLY A 85 -2.97 12.84 17.07
CA GLY A 85 -2.09 13.88 16.52
C GLY A 85 -1.82 13.69 15.02
N ALA A 86 -1.57 12.45 14.60
CA ALA A 86 -1.37 12.15 13.18
C ALA A 86 -2.63 12.37 12.35
N ARG A 87 -3.81 12.05 12.89
CA ARG A 87 -5.11 12.31 12.23
C ARG A 87 -5.38 13.80 12.08
N VAL A 88 -5.14 14.57 13.13
CA VAL A 88 -5.29 16.04 13.10
C VAL A 88 -4.36 16.67 12.08
N TYR A 89 -3.10 16.23 12.05
CA TYR A 89 -2.14 16.72 11.05
C TYR A 89 -2.54 16.37 9.61
N SER A 90 -3.09 15.17 9.38
CA SER A 90 -3.62 14.77 8.07
C SER A 90 -4.78 15.66 7.62
N CYS A 91 -5.68 16.03 8.54
CA CYS A 91 -6.76 16.99 8.27
C CYS A 91 -6.21 18.36 7.90
N PHE A 92 -5.18 18.84 8.60
CA PHE A 92 -4.51 20.08 8.27
C PHE A 92 -3.94 20.07 6.84
N LEU A 93 -3.26 19.01 6.45
CA LEU A 93 -2.72 18.89 5.10
C LEU A 93 -3.81 18.95 4.03
N SER A 94 -4.98 18.35 4.29
CA SER A 94 -6.12 18.42 3.39
C SER A 94 -6.70 19.84 3.30
N MET A 95 -6.77 20.56 4.41
CA MET A 95 -7.24 21.95 4.42
C MET A 95 -6.26 22.88 3.69
N ARG A 96 -4.96 22.59 3.74
CA ARG A 96 -3.94 23.37 3.02
C ARG A 96 -4.11 23.33 1.50
N ASP A 97 -4.71 22.28 0.97
CA ASP A 97 -5.01 22.21 -0.46
C ASP A 97 -6.02 23.31 -0.88
N CYS A 98 -6.92 23.70 0.01
CA CYS A 98 -7.90 24.77 -0.20
C CYS A 98 -7.38 26.14 0.22
N ASP A 99 -6.51 26.21 1.21
CA ASP A 99 -5.89 27.44 1.75
C ASP A 99 -4.39 27.23 1.92
N PRO A 100 -3.58 27.51 0.88
CA PRO A 100 -2.12 27.30 0.92
C PRO A 100 -1.38 28.12 1.97
N ASP A 101 -1.98 29.22 2.44
CA ASP A 101 -1.37 30.10 3.46
C ASP A 101 -1.67 29.65 4.89
N LEU A 102 -2.51 28.63 5.06
CA LEU A 102 -2.85 28.09 6.37
C LEU A 102 -1.62 27.47 7.04
N THR A 103 -1.28 27.94 8.24
CA THR A 103 -0.26 27.31 9.08
C THR A 103 -0.87 26.26 9.99
N PHE A 104 -0.06 25.28 10.43
CA PHE A 104 -0.52 24.27 11.38
C PHE A 104 -0.96 24.88 12.70
N ARG A 105 -0.27 25.93 13.16
CA ARG A 105 -0.65 26.67 14.36
C ARG A 105 -2.01 27.30 14.22
N ASP A 106 -2.32 27.95 13.10
CA ASP A 106 -3.63 28.55 12.85
C ASP A 106 -4.71 27.50 12.79
N PHE A 107 -4.44 26.36 12.14
CA PHE A 107 -5.36 25.24 12.10
C PHE A 107 -5.69 24.70 13.50
N LEU A 108 -4.71 24.67 14.43
CA LEU A 108 -4.91 24.19 15.80
C LEU A 108 -5.64 25.19 16.69
N THR A 109 -5.54 26.49 16.42
CA THR A 109 -6.02 27.54 17.31
C THR A 109 -7.25 28.31 16.80
N ASP A 110 -7.46 28.34 15.48
CA ASP A 110 -8.59 29.07 14.90
C ASP A 110 -9.91 28.32 15.15
N PRO A 111 -10.92 28.95 15.79
CA PRO A 111 -12.24 28.35 16.01
C PRO A 111 -12.95 27.89 14.74
N TYR A 112 -12.63 28.49 13.60
CA TYR A 112 -13.19 28.10 12.31
C TYR A 112 -12.95 26.62 11.99
N TYR A 113 -11.81 26.06 12.42
CA TYR A 113 -11.45 24.67 12.18
C TYR A 113 -11.79 23.72 13.33
N ALA A 114 -12.49 24.19 14.36
CA ALA A 114 -12.77 23.41 15.56
C ALA A 114 -13.52 22.11 15.25
N ASP A 115 -14.52 22.15 14.37
CA ASP A 115 -15.32 20.97 14.02
C ASP A 115 -14.48 19.95 13.22
N VAL A 116 -13.63 20.41 12.33
CA VAL A 116 -12.72 19.54 11.56
C VAL A 116 -11.75 18.84 12.50
N ARG A 117 -11.18 19.56 13.46
CA ARG A 117 -10.27 18.97 14.47
C ARG A 117 -10.97 17.92 15.32
N ARG A 118 -12.21 18.14 15.71
CA ARG A 118 -12.99 17.18 16.51
C ARG A 118 -13.34 15.92 15.75
N ALA A 119 -13.57 16.02 14.45
CA ALA A 119 -13.91 14.91 13.59
C ALA A 119 -12.69 14.03 13.22
N ALA A 120 -11.50 14.53 13.48
CA ALA A 120 -10.26 13.82 13.15
C ALA A 120 -10.04 12.55 14.00
#